data_7594b05192ebea1eed6694a6692800fb
#
_entry.id   7594b05192ebea1eed6694a6692800fb
#
_cell.length_a   1.000
_cell.length_b   1.000
_cell.length_c   1.000
_cell.angle_alpha   90.00
_cell.angle_beta   90.00
_cell.angle_gamma   90.00
#
_symmetry.space_group_name_H-M   'P 1'
#
loop_
_entity.id
_entity.type
_entity.pdbx_description
1 polymer ?
#
loop_
_entity_poly.entity_id
_entity_poly.type
_entity_poly.pdbx_seq_one_letter_code
_entity_poly.pdbx_strand_id
1 'polypeptide(L)'
;MLVALRGAQKEMWTALPGSIVSYDASKQTAAVQTTVKARIADPKGGVDWVDVPVLVDCPILFPSGGGFTLTFPIVAGDECLVVFSSRCIDGWWQSSGVQIPPDLRIHSLSDGFVFVGPRSQPKRITPSPSATAVEIRSDDHAVYIRITADHDIEALTPGDASVTASGTITL
;
A
#
# COMPACT_ATOMS: atom_id res chain seq x y z
N MET A 1 -20.72 4.92 -30.54
CA MET A 1 -19.35 4.47 -30.23
C MET A 1 -18.75 5.16 -29.01
N LEU A 2 -18.73 6.50 -28.92
CA LEU A 2 -18.15 7.22 -27.76
C LEU A 2 -18.84 6.92 -26.41
N VAL A 3 -20.17 6.76 -26.40
CA VAL A 3 -20.97 6.48 -25.18
C VAL A 3 -20.68 5.06 -24.65
N ALA A 4 -20.53 4.08 -25.53
CA ALA A 4 -20.18 2.70 -25.16
C ALA A 4 -18.74 2.60 -24.60
N LEU A 5 -17.79 3.33 -25.20
CA LEU A 5 -16.42 3.40 -24.71
C LEU A 5 -16.33 4.02 -23.29
N ARG A 6 -17.07 5.12 -23.06
CA ARG A 6 -17.16 5.77 -21.74
C ARG A 6 -17.87 4.89 -20.71
N GLY A 7 -18.82 4.04 -21.14
CA GLY A 7 -19.48 3.06 -20.27
C GLY A 7 -18.50 2.00 -19.79
N ALA A 8 -17.73 1.40 -20.69
CA ALA A 8 -16.73 0.38 -20.36
C ALA A 8 -15.60 0.93 -19.46
N GLN A 9 -15.19 2.20 -19.65
CA GLN A 9 -14.16 2.83 -18.81
C GLN A 9 -14.61 3.07 -17.36
N LYS A 10 -15.92 3.23 -17.11
CA LYS A 10 -16.45 3.48 -15.76
C LYS A 10 -16.38 2.26 -14.84
N GLU A 11 -16.32 1.07 -15.41
CA GLU A 11 -16.26 -0.21 -14.67
C GLU A 11 -14.83 -0.73 -14.56
N MET A 12 -13.85 0.01 -15.09
CA MET A 12 -12.46 -0.37 -15.08
C MET A 12 -11.75 0.25 -13.87
N TRP A 13 -11.62 -0.51 -12.81
CA TRP A 13 -10.86 -0.11 -11.63
C TRP A 13 -9.37 -0.22 -11.90
N THR A 14 -8.62 0.87 -11.65
CA THR A 14 -7.16 0.92 -11.85
C THR A 14 -6.41 1.10 -10.54
N ALA A 15 -6.68 2.20 -9.83
CA ALA A 15 -6.14 2.45 -8.51
C ALA A 15 -7.05 3.42 -7.74
N LEU A 16 -7.15 3.23 -6.43
CA LEU A 16 -7.89 4.10 -5.52
C LEU A 16 -7.10 4.33 -4.22
N PRO A 17 -7.07 5.55 -3.69
CA PRO A 17 -6.62 5.78 -2.34
C PRO A 17 -7.58 5.12 -1.34
N GLY A 18 -7.03 4.63 -0.24
CA GLY A 18 -7.76 3.94 0.80
C GLY A 18 -7.15 4.12 2.18
N SER A 19 -7.83 3.59 3.17
CA SER A 19 -7.37 3.49 4.54
C SER A 19 -7.49 2.04 5.00
N ILE A 20 -6.48 1.55 5.70
CA ILE A 20 -6.46 0.21 6.27
C ILE A 20 -7.55 0.10 7.34
N VAL A 21 -8.41 -0.89 7.22
CA VAL A 21 -9.42 -1.26 8.22
C VAL A 21 -8.85 -2.28 9.19
N SER A 22 -8.16 -3.29 8.66
CA SER A 22 -7.47 -4.31 9.43
C SER A 22 -6.32 -4.91 8.64
N TYR A 23 -5.34 -5.48 9.33
CA TYR A 23 -4.19 -6.16 8.74
C TYR A 23 -4.01 -7.54 9.38
N ASP A 24 -3.87 -8.58 8.55
CA ASP A 24 -3.53 -9.94 8.95
C ASP A 24 -2.06 -10.21 8.59
N ALA A 25 -1.19 -10.16 9.61
CA ALA A 25 0.25 -10.38 9.42
C ALA A 25 0.58 -11.81 8.97
N SER A 26 -0.24 -12.79 9.35
CA SER A 26 -0.01 -14.20 8.99
C SER A 26 -0.27 -14.47 7.51
N LYS A 27 -1.26 -13.80 6.95
CA LYS A 27 -1.60 -13.86 5.52
C LYS A 27 -0.91 -12.77 4.70
N GLN A 28 -0.37 -11.72 5.35
CA GLN A 28 0.16 -10.52 4.71
C GLN A 28 -0.89 -9.81 3.83
N THR A 29 -2.14 -9.77 4.31
CA THR A 29 -3.26 -9.13 3.63
C THR A 29 -3.91 -8.08 4.50
N ALA A 30 -4.56 -7.11 3.86
CA ALA A 30 -5.34 -6.09 4.55
C ALA A 30 -6.78 -6.03 4.04
N ALA A 31 -7.68 -5.59 4.94
CA ALA A 31 -8.97 -5.06 4.55
C ALA A 31 -8.85 -3.54 4.40
N VAL A 32 -9.38 -2.99 3.30
CA VAL A 32 -9.23 -1.58 2.95
C VAL A 32 -10.58 -0.94 2.64
N GLN A 33 -10.85 0.21 3.25
CA GLN A 33 -11.92 1.10 2.83
C GLN A 33 -11.35 2.14 1.86
N THR A 34 -11.84 2.16 0.63
CA THR A 34 -11.46 3.22 -0.32
C THR A 34 -12.01 4.58 0.15
N THR A 35 -11.26 5.66 -0.09
CA THR A 35 -11.63 7.01 0.35
C THR A 35 -12.32 7.83 -0.74
N VAL A 36 -12.53 7.24 -1.92
CA VAL A 36 -13.26 7.82 -3.04
C VAL A 36 -14.57 7.05 -3.22
N LYS A 37 -15.69 7.78 -3.22
CA LYS A 37 -17.02 7.19 -3.41
C LYS A 37 -17.26 6.80 -4.86
N ALA A 38 -17.99 5.71 -5.05
CA ALA A 38 -18.50 5.33 -6.35
C ALA A 38 -19.77 6.14 -6.70
N ARG A 39 -19.95 6.38 -7.99
CA ARG A 39 -21.11 7.05 -8.54
C ARG A 39 -22.06 6.02 -9.14
N ILE A 40 -23.28 5.94 -8.62
CA ILE A 40 -24.34 5.12 -9.19
C ILE A 40 -25.46 5.99 -9.78
N ALA A 41 -26.11 5.49 -10.83
CA ALA A 41 -27.28 6.17 -11.39
C ALA A 41 -28.50 5.92 -10.49
N ASP A 42 -29.18 6.97 -10.08
CA ASP A 42 -30.49 6.85 -9.44
C ASP A 42 -31.53 6.48 -10.49
N PRO A 43 -32.41 5.48 -10.25
CA PRO A 43 -33.53 5.13 -11.13
C PRO A 43 -34.45 6.31 -11.44
N LYS A 44 -34.49 7.34 -10.60
CA LYS A 44 -35.27 8.56 -10.78
C LYS A 44 -34.58 9.63 -11.63
N GLY A 45 -33.45 9.32 -12.25
CA GLY A 45 -32.72 10.22 -13.14
C GLY A 45 -31.66 11.09 -12.46
N GLY A 46 -31.36 10.84 -11.17
CA GLY A 46 -30.31 11.49 -10.40
C GLY A 46 -28.97 10.71 -10.39
N VAL A 47 -28.11 11.09 -9.45
CA VAL A 47 -26.83 10.45 -9.19
C VAL A 47 -26.66 10.33 -7.70
N ASP A 48 -26.40 9.12 -7.23
CA ASP A 48 -26.04 8.84 -5.85
C ASP A 48 -24.54 8.56 -5.71
N TRP A 49 -23.97 9.01 -4.59
CA TRP A 49 -22.60 8.74 -4.20
C TRP A 49 -22.61 7.72 -3.07
N VAL A 50 -22.05 6.55 -3.32
CA VAL A 50 -22.02 5.44 -2.37
C VAL A 50 -20.59 5.10 -2.00
N ASP A 51 -20.40 4.60 -0.78
CA ASP A 51 -19.11 4.05 -0.39
C ASP A 51 -18.86 2.75 -1.16
N VAL A 52 -17.64 2.59 -1.67
CA VAL A 52 -17.22 1.33 -2.25
C VAL A 52 -17.19 0.30 -1.11
N PRO A 53 -17.65 -0.94 -1.31
CA PRO A 53 -17.52 -1.98 -0.29
C PRO A 53 -16.09 -2.13 0.21
N VAL A 54 -15.93 -2.52 1.48
CA VAL A 54 -14.59 -2.82 2.03
C VAL A 54 -13.96 -3.92 1.19
N LEU A 55 -12.77 -3.65 0.68
CA LEU A 55 -11.94 -4.61 -0.04
C LEU A 55 -11.30 -5.54 0.99
N VAL A 56 -11.43 -6.84 0.83
CA VAL A 56 -10.91 -7.83 1.76
C VAL A 56 -9.78 -8.65 1.14
N ASP A 57 -8.92 -9.20 1.99
CA ASP A 57 -7.80 -10.09 1.61
C ASP A 57 -6.87 -9.49 0.53
N CYS A 58 -6.71 -8.17 0.52
CA CYS A 58 -5.80 -7.49 -0.41
C CYS A 58 -4.34 -7.73 0.00
N PRO A 59 -3.49 -8.36 -0.85
CA PRO A 59 -2.08 -8.55 -0.56
C PRO A 59 -1.35 -7.22 -0.34
N ILE A 60 -0.52 -7.18 0.72
CA ILE A 60 0.35 -6.03 1.00
C ILE A 60 1.64 -6.15 0.21
N LEU A 61 2.06 -5.06 -0.39
CA LEU A 61 3.35 -4.97 -1.04
C LEU A 61 4.38 -4.36 -0.09
N PHE A 62 5.35 -5.19 0.33
CA PHE A 62 6.58 -4.73 0.98
C PHE A 62 7.70 -4.62 -0.05
N PRO A 63 8.52 -3.55 -0.02
CA PRO A 63 9.73 -3.49 -0.84
C PRO A 63 10.62 -4.68 -0.58
N SER A 64 10.81 -5.56 -1.57
CA SER A 64 11.57 -6.80 -1.38
C SER A 64 12.26 -7.24 -2.67
N GLY A 65 13.38 -7.95 -2.51
CA GLY A 65 14.14 -8.52 -3.62
C GLY A 65 15.41 -9.19 -3.12
N GLY A 66 15.93 -10.20 -3.84
CA GLY A 66 17.19 -10.88 -3.54
C GLY A 66 17.25 -11.52 -2.15
N GLY A 67 16.12 -11.91 -1.56
CA GLY A 67 16.05 -12.48 -0.21
C GLY A 67 15.97 -11.44 0.92
N PHE A 68 15.85 -10.16 0.61
CA PHE A 68 15.69 -9.08 1.59
C PHE A 68 14.31 -8.43 1.46
N THR A 69 13.75 -8.02 2.60
CA THR A 69 12.46 -7.33 2.65
C THR A 69 12.52 -6.20 3.67
N LEU A 70 12.03 -5.02 3.29
CA LEU A 70 11.80 -3.92 4.22
C LEU A 70 10.37 -4.03 4.75
N THR A 71 10.24 -4.32 6.04
CA THR A 71 8.94 -4.42 6.72
C THR A 71 8.78 -3.31 7.73
N PHE A 72 7.54 -2.89 7.94
CA PHE A 72 7.16 -1.92 8.96
C PHE A 72 5.80 -2.31 9.54
N PRO A 73 5.46 -1.88 10.77
CA PRO A 73 4.13 -2.09 11.34
C PRO A 73 3.05 -1.48 10.45
N ILE A 74 1.94 -2.18 10.31
CA ILE A 74 0.75 -1.69 9.61
C ILE A 74 -0.41 -1.71 10.59
N VAL A 75 -1.10 -0.57 10.74
CA VAL A 75 -2.19 -0.41 11.69
C VAL A 75 -3.46 0.11 11.00
N ALA A 76 -4.59 -0.12 11.62
CA ALA A 76 -5.85 0.45 11.17
C ALA A 76 -5.76 2.00 11.15
N GLY A 77 -6.22 2.60 10.06
CA GLY A 77 -6.12 4.03 9.82
C GLY A 77 -4.94 4.47 8.97
N ASP A 78 -3.96 3.60 8.70
CA ASP A 78 -2.90 3.90 7.74
C ASP A 78 -3.48 4.14 6.35
N GLU A 79 -2.99 5.18 5.68
CA GLU A 79 -3.39 5.47 4.31
C GLU A 79 -2.59 4.61 3.32
N CYS A 80 -3.27 4.20 2.26
CA CYS A 80 -2.71 3.33 1.25
C CYS A 80 -3.22 3.66 -0.15
N LEU A 81 -2.56 3.11 -1.14
CA LEU A 81 -3.03 3.04 -2.52
C LEU A 81 -3.36 1.59 -2.84
N VAL A 82 -4.59 1.32 -3.27
CA VAL A 82 -4.96 0.01 -3.82
C VAL A 82 -4.82 0.08 -5.33
N VAL A 83 -4.03 -0.81 -5.89
CA VAL A 83 -3.85 -0.97 -7.35
C VAL A 83 -4.52 -2.28 -7.77
N PHE A 84 -5.42 -2.21 -8.73
CA PHE A 84 -6.18 -3.37 -9.19
C PHE A 84 -5.50 -4.06 -10.37
N SER A 85 -5.36 -5.38 -10.27
CA SER A 85 -4.84 -6.19 -11.36
C SER A 85 -5.77 -6.16 -12.57
N SER A 86 -5.19 -6.22 -13.76
CA SER A 86 -5.96 -6.35 -15.00
C SER A 86 -6.65 -7.70 -15.17
N ARG A 87 -6.29 -8.69 -14.37
CA ARG A 87 -6.83 -10.06 -14.38
C ARG A 87 -6.98 -10.58 -12.98
N CYS A 88 -7.82 -11.62 -12.82
CA CYS A 88 -7.98 -12.36 -11.58
C CYS A 88 -6.63 -12.89 -11.08
N ILE A 89 -6.32 -12.62 -9.79
CA ILE A 89 -5.06 -13.00 -9.14
C ILE A 89 -5.18 -14.25 -8.27
N ASP A 90 -6.37 -14.83 -8.11
CA ASP A 90 -6.61 -15.92 -7.14
C ASP A 90 -5.69 -17.12 -7.36
N GLY A 91 -5.48 -17.54 -8.61
CA GLY A 91 -4.59 -18.66 -8.94
C GLY A 91 -3.14 -18.37 -8.56
N TRP A 92 -2.65 -17.17 -8.88
CA TRP A 92 -1.31 -16.73 -8.49
C TRP A 92 -1.19 -16.63 -6.97
N TRP A 93 -2.18 -16.06 -6.30
CA TRP A 93 -2.17 -15.89 -4.85
C TRP A 93 -2.08 -17.25 -4.11
N GLN A 94 -2.80 -18.26 -4.59
CA GLN A 94 -2.83 -19.59 -3.95
C GLN A 94 -1.60 -20.45 -4.27
N SER A 95 -1.03 -20.33 -5.48
CA SER A 95 -0.08 -21.34 -6.00
C SER A 95 1.22 -20.75 -6.54
N SER A 96 1.36 -19.42 -6.60
CA SER A 96 2.48 -18.73 -7.25
C SER A 96 2.70 -19.11 -8.74
N GLY A 97 3.72 -18.54 -9.37
CA GLY A 97 4.11 -18.86 -10.75
C GLY A 97 3.07 -18.45 -11.80
N VAL A 98 3.20 -19.03 -13.01
CA VAL A 98 2.28 -18.77 -14.12
C VAL A 98 1.04 -19.63 -13.96
N GLN A 99 -0.14 -18.99 -13.87
CA GLN A 99 -1.42 -19.66 -13.64
C GLN A 99 -2.46 -19.29 -14.69
N ILE A 100 -3.38 -20.21 -14.97
CA ILE A 100 -4.59 -19.91 -15.71
C ILE A 100 -5.54 -19.20 -14.74
N PRO A 101 -6.07 -18.01 -15.04
CA PRO A 101 -7.02 -17.34 -14.17
C PRO A 101 -8.27 -18.20 -13.95
N PRO A 102 -8.68 -18.48 -12.70
CA PRO A 102 -9.88 -19.25 -12.44
C PRO A 102 -11.17 -18.48 -12.76
N ASP A 103 -11.10 -17.16 -12.89
CA ASP A 103 -12.19 -16.26 -13.23
C ASP A 103 -11.74 -15.31 -14.36
N LEU A 104 -12.66 -14.95 -15.26
CA LEU A 104 -12.40 -14.06 -16.40
C LEU A 104 -12.61 -12.58 -16.06
N ARG A 105 -12.85 -12.22 -14.80
CA ARG A 105 -12.99 -10.83 -14.35
C ARG A 105 -11.76 -10.02 -14.71
N ILE A 106 -11.96 -8.76 -15.01
CA ILE A 106 -10.93 -7.81 -15.40
C ILE A 106 -11.10 -6.53 -14.57
N HIS A 107 -9.98 -5.92 -14.13
CA HIS A 107 -9.97 -4.67 -13.36
C HIS A 107 -11.00 -4.67 -12.22
N SER A 108 -11.09 -5.80 -11.51
CA SER A 108 -12.08 -6.04 -10.45
C SER A 108 -11.58 -5.50 -9.11
N LEU A 109 -12.52 -5.03 -8.29
CA LEU A 109 -12.25 -4.65 -6.89
C LEU A 109 -11.70 -5.81 -6.04
N SER A 110 -11.94 -7.06 -6.45
CA SER A 110 -11.43 -8.26 -5.76
C SER A 110 -9.95 -8.55 -6.02
N ASP A 111 -9.32 -7.85 -6.97
CA ASP A 111 -7.94 -8.13 -7.40
C ASP A 111 -7.01 -6.96 -7.04
N GLY A 112 -7.16 -6.40 -5.84
CA GLY A 112 -6.42 -5.25 -5.35
C GLY A 112 -5.13 -5.64 -4.64
N PHE A 113 -4.01 -4.95 -4.94
CA PHE A 113 -2.77 -4.95 -4.18
C PHE A 113 -2.64 -3.66 -3.39
N VAL A 114 -2.16 -3.73 -2.16
CA VAL A 114 -2.06 -2.58 -1.26
C VAL A 114 -0.63 -2.08 -1.16
N PHE A 115 -0.44 -0.81 -1.49
CA PHE A 115 0.79 -0.05 -1.27
C PHE A 115 0.56 0.89 -0.08
N VAL A 116 1.18 0.63 1.05
CA VAL A 116 1.11 1.51 2.22
C VAL A 116 2.10 2.65 2.07
N GLY A 117 1.72 3.86 2.53
CA GLY A 117 2.64 4.98 2.60
C GLY A 117 2.25 6.28 1.92
N PRO A 118 1.34 6.32 0.89
CA PRO A 118 0.84 7.62 0.44
C PRO A 118 0.12 8.31 1.60
N ARG A 119 0.26 9.63 1.69
CA ARG A 119 -0.34 10.42 2.77
C ARG A 119 -1.12 11.59 2.22
N SER A 120 -2.32 11.78 2.73
CA SER A 120 -3.10 12.99 2.48
C SER A 120 -2.47 14.20 3.18
N GLN A 121 -2.80 15.41 2.75
CA GLN A 121 -2.27 16.63 3.34
C GLN A 121 -2.45 16.73 4.86
N PRO A 122 -3.61 16.35 5.45
CA PRO A 122 -3.76 16.34 6.90
C PRO A 122 -2.86 15.34 7.63
N LYS A 123 -2.43 14.26 6.96
CA LYS A 123 -1.59 13.19 7.51
C LYS A 123 -0.13 13.23 7.02
N ARG A 124 0.31 14.35 6.47
CA ARG A 124 1.71 14.51 6.04
C ARG A 124 2.69 14.26 7.19
N ILE A 125 3.84 13.70 6.88
CA ILE A 125 4.91 13.48 7.86
C ILE A 125 5.39 14.81 8.43
N THR A 126 5.50 14.88 9.76
CA THR A 126 5.97 16.07 10.48
C THR A 126 6.97 15.63 11.56
N PRO A 127 8.21 16.15 11.57
CA PRO A 127 8.81 17.13 10.63
C PRO A 127 8.92 16.59 9.20
N SER A 128 8.96 17.49 8.22
CA SER A 128 9.04 17.14 6.80
C SER A 128 10.22 16.20 6.50
N PRO A 129 10.10 15.31 5.51
CA PRO A 129 11.21 14.48 5.06
C PRO A 129 12.41 15.32 4.66
N SER A 130 13.62 14.80 4.86
CA SER A 130 14.86 15.44 4.40
C SER A 130 14.85 15.62 2.88
N ALA A 131 15.35 16.76 2.41
CA ALA A 131 15.58 17.00 0.99
C ALA A 131 17.00 16.58 0.54
N THR A 132 17.90 16.25 1.48
CA THR A 132 19.31 16.01 1.23
C THR A 132 19.83 14.68 1.80
N ALA A 133 18.98 13.90 2.46
CA ALA A 133 19.37 12.62 3.05
C ALA A 133 18.33 11.54 2.78
N VAL A 134 18.76 10.31 2.67
CA VAL A 134 17.90 9.10 2.72
C VAL A 134 17.71 8.74 4.18
N GLU A 135 16.47 8.51 4.61
CA GLU A 135 16.13 8.22 6.00
C GLU A 135 15.19 7.02 6.12
N ILE A 136 15.47 6.15 7.09
CA ILE A 136 14.50 5.24 7.70
C ILE A 136 14.24 5.82 9.09
N ARG A 137 13.00 6.26 9.34
CA ARG A 137 12.69 7.06 10.53
C ARG A 137 11.30 6.79 11.09
N SER A 138 11.13 7.09 12.39
CA SER A 138 9.79 7.27 12.96
C SER A 138 9.14 8.57 12.44
N ASP A 139 7.82 8.66 12.45
CA ASP A 139 7.09 9.83 11.96
C ASP A 139 7.46 11.11 12.70
N ASP A 140 7.65 11.02 14.02
CA ASP A 140 8.06 12.13 14.89
C ASP A 140 9.55 12.48 14.79
N HIS A 141 10.32 11.72 13.97
CA HIS A 141 11.75 11.86 13.80
C HIS A 141 12.58 11.65 15.09
N ALA A 142 12.01 10.98 16.10
CA ALA A 142 12.73 10.66 17.33
C ALA A 142 13.76 9.54 17.15
N VAL A 143 13.52 8.64 16.18
CA VAL A 143 14.42 7.53 15.82
C VAL A 143 14.66 7.57 14.32
N TYR A 144 15.92 7.48 13.91
CA TYR A 144 16.26 7.33 12.50
C TYR A 144 17.62 6.65 12.26
N ILE A 145 17.75 6.10 11.05
CA ILE A 145 19.03 5.80 10.40
C ILE A 145 19.02 6.58 9.09
N ARG A 146 20.07 7.39 8.84
CA ARG A 146 20.15 8.21 7.64
C ARG A 146 21.54 8.18 6.99
N ILE A 147 21.52 8.42 5.67
CA ILE A 147 22.72 8.64 4.84
C ILE A 147 22.61 10.05 4.29
N THR A 148 23.58 10.90 4.61
CA THR A 148 23.59 12.30 4.20
C THR A 148 24.23 12.50 2.83
N ALA A 149 24.04 13.68 2.22
CA ALA A 149 24.71 14.06 0.97
C ALA A 149 26.23 14.18 1.13
N ASP A 150 26.72 14.42 2.36
CA ASP A 150 28.15 14.50 2.69
C ASP A 150 28.79 13.11 2.96
N HIS A 151 28.03 12.04 2.65
CA HIS A 151 28.42 10.63 2.77
C HIS A 151 28.53 10.11 4.22
N ASP A 152 27.96 10.81 5.19
CA ASP A 152 27.88 10.36 6.56
C ASP A 152 26.73 9.37 6.77
N ILE A 153 26.94 8.40 7.66
CA ILE A 153 25.89 7.50 8.16
C ILE A 153 25.62 7.88 9.62
N GLU A 154 24.38 8.20 9.91
CA GLU A 154 23.96 8.59 11.25
C GLU A 154 22.85 7.68 11.76
N ALA A 155 22.87 7.33 13.04
CA ALA A 155 21.79 6.66 13.73
C ALA A 155 21.46 7.43 15.02
N LEU A 156 20.20 7.70 15.26
CA LEU A 156 19.70 8.36 16.46
C LEU A 156 18.62 7.50 17.11
N THR A 157 18.72 7.35 18.43
CA THR A 157 17.67 6.75 19.27
C THR A 157 17.68 7.41 20.63
N PRO A 158 16.51 7.70 21.25
CA PRO A 158 16.42 8.15 22.64
C PRO A 158 16.60 6.99 23.64
N GLY A 159 16.55 5.74 23.16
CA GLY A 159 16.76 4.53 23.95
C GLY A 159 18.11 3.88 23.69
N ASP A 160 18.20 2.60 24.02
CA ASP A 160 19.43 1.82 23.83
C ASP A 160 19.62 1.44 22.36
N ALA A 161 20.89 1.38 21.92
CA ALA A 161 21.30 0.79 20.65
C ALA A 161 22.16 -0.44 20.94
N SER A 162 21.83 -1.57 20.30
CA SER A 162 22.63 -2.78 20.41
C SER A 162 23.07 -3.27 19.04
N VAL A 163 24.34 -3.63 18.91
CA VAL A 163 24.90 -4.27 17.72
C VAL A 163 25.42 -5.63 18.13
N THR A 164 24.83 -6.70 17.56
CA THR A 164 25.25 -8.08 17.85
C THR A 164 25.72 -8.74 16.56
N ALA A 165 26.88 -9.34 16.59
CA ALA A 165 27.43 -10.14 15.49
C ALA A 165 27.90 -11.49 15.99
N SER A 166 27.70 -12.57 15.24
CA SER A 166 28.29 -13.86 15.47
C SER A 166 29.75 -13.97 14.99
N GLY A 167 30.23 -12.95 14.28
CA GLY A 167 31.60 -12.79 13.79
C GLY A 167 32.24 -11.52 14.34
N THR A 168 33.19 -10.95 13.59
CA THR A 168 33.95 -9.76 13.99
C THR A 168 33.13 -8.47 13.69
N ILE A 169 33.08 -7.56 14.65
CA ILE A 169 32.72 -6.16 14.44
C ILE A 169 33.99 -5.36 14.32
N THR A 170 34.21 -4.70 13.20
CA THR A 170 35.34 -3.76 12.99
C THR A 170 34.75 -2.35 12.95
N LEU A 171 35.25 -1.48 13.83
CA LEU A 171 34.88 -0.06 13.90
C LEU A 171 36.05 0.80 13.44
#